data_bff4c156ad978bc8095f58330235f358
#
_entry.id   bff4c156ad978bc8095f58330235f358
#
_cell.length_a   1.000
_cell.length_b   1.000
_cell.length_c   1.000
_cell.angle_alpha   90.00
_cell.angle_beta   90.00
_cell.angle_gamma   90.00
#
_symmetry.space_group_name_H-M   'P 1'
#
loop_
_entity.id
_entity.type
_entity.pdbx_description
1 polymer ?
#
loop_
_entity_poly.entity_id
_entity_poly.type
_entity_poly.pdbx_seq_one_letter_code
_entity_poly.pdbx_strand_id
1 'polypeptide(L)'
;FTDVHYKYGNPASDVALERINQVLDAEQPDVVIFTGDVIYSAPADSGMLKVLEQVSKRKLPFVVTFGNHDDEQGLTRTQLYDIIRTVPGNLMPDRGTALSPDYVLTVKSSSDPKKDAALLYCMDSHSYSPLKDVKGYNWLTFDQINWYRQQSAAYKAQNGGQPVPALAFFHIPLPEYHEAVRDENAALRGTRMEEACSPRINTGMFAAMKEAGDVMGVFVGHDHDNDYAVMWKNILLAYGRYTGGNTVYNHLPNGARIIVLDEGARTFTSWIRQKDGIVDKVSYPASFVKDDWTKR
;
A
#
# COMPACT_ATOMS: atom_id res chain seq x y z
N PHE A 1 -5.70 -4.05 -2.04
CA PHE A 1 -6.94 -3.55 -1.43
C PHE A 1 -6.63 -2.52 -0.37
N THR A 2 -7.47 -1.52 -0.19
CA THR A 2 -7.35 -0.50 0.83
C THR A 2 -8.72 0.00 1.26
N ASP A 3 -8.80 0.54 2.49
CA ASP A 3 -10.01 1.25 2.97
C ASP A 3 -11.28 0.41 2.77
N VAL A 4 -11.23 -0.84 3.25
CA VAL A 4 -12.36 -1.77 3.19
C VAL A 4 -13.46 -1.32 4.16
N HIS A 5 -13.08 -0.75 5.30
CA HIS A 5 -13.98 -0.20 6.33
C HIS A 5 -15.14 -1.16 6.66
N TYR A 6 -14.80 -2.45 6.79
CA TYR A 6 -15.80 -3.48 7.01
C TYR A 6 -16.46 -3.33 8.38
N LYS A 7 -17.77 -3.20 8.38
CA LYS A 7 -18.61 -3.22 9.60
C LYS A 7 -19.25 -4.58 9.73
N TYR A 8 -18.79 -5.35 10.70
CA TYR A 8 -19.27 -6.71 10.93
C TYR A 8 -20.79 -6.76 11.18
N GLY A 9 -21.49 -7.63 10.46
CA GLY A 9 -22.94 -7.77 10.56
C GLY A 9 -23.76 -6.65 9.89
N ASN A 10 -23.10 -5.71 9.19
CA ASN A 10 -23.80 -4.67 8.43
C ASN A 10 -23.86 -5.04 6.95
N PRO A 11 -25.04 -5.30 6.36
CA PRO A 11 -25.18 -5.68 4.96
C PRO A 11 -24.61 -4.66 3.96
N ALA A 12 -24.57 -3.37 4.33
CA ALA A 12 -23.94 -2.35 3.46
C ALA A 12 -22.43 -2.58 3.27
N SER A 13 -21.76 -3.26 4.20
CA SER A 13 -20.36 -3.66 4.09
C SER A 13 -20.13 -4.86 3.17
N ASP A 14 -21.13 -5.69 2.92
CA ASP A 14 -20.98 -6.90 2.11
C ASP A 14 -20.62 -6.58 0.66
N VAL A 15 -20.97 -5.38 0.18
CA VAL A 15 -20.51 -4.86 -1.12
C VAL A 15 -18.99 -4.84 -1.24
N ALA A 16 -18.26 -4.59 -0.13
CA ALA A 16 -16.80 -4.67 -0.12
C ALA A 16 -16.32 -6.12 -0.31
N LEU A 17 -16.94 -7.08 0.37
CA LEU A 17 -16.60 -8.50 0.21
C LEU A 17 -16.89 -9.00 -1.20
N GLU A 18 -18.01 -8.59 -1.79
CA GLU A 18 -18.33 -8.89 -3.19
C GLU A 18 -17.28 -8.31 -4.13
N ARG A 19 -16.84 -7.05 -3.89
CA ARG A 19 -15.80 -6.40 -4.70
C ARG A 19 -14.48 -7.14 -4.58
N ILE A 20 -14.04 -7.49 -3.37
CA ILE A 20 -12.83 -8.28 -3.15
C ILE A 20 -12.90 -9.58 -3.96
N ASN A 21 -14.00 -10.33 -3.85
CA ASN A 21 -14.17 -11.58 -4.57
C ASN A 21 -14.11 -11.39 -6.10
N GLN A 22 -14.81 -10.39 -6.64
CA GLN A 22 -14.80 -10.08 -8.08
C GLN A 22 -13.40 -9.73 -8.60
N VAL A 23 -12.65 -8.92 -7.82
CA VAL A 23 -11.27 -8.58 -8.18
C VAL A 23 -10.38 -9.81 -8.18
N LEU A 24 -10.45 -10.62 -7.12
CA LEU A 24 -9.63 -11.84 -6.99
C LEU A 24 -9.92 -12.85 -8.11
N ASP A 25 -11.20 -13.01 -8.48
CA ASP A 25 -11.60 -13.93 -9.55
C ASP A 25 -11.17 -13.43 -10.95
N ALA A 26 -11.20 -12.10 -11.16
CA ALA A 26 -10.82 -11.50 -12.45
C ALA A 26 -9.31 -11.40 -12.65
N GLU A 27 -8.55 -11.10 -11.59
CA GLU A 27 -7.12 -10.77 -11.69
C GLU A 27 -6.20 -11.93 -11.30
N GLN A 28 -6.68 -12.89 -10.50
CA GLN A 28 -5.91 -14.07 -10.03
C GLN A 28 -4.49 -13.70 -9.55
N PRO A 29 -4.35 -12.82 -8.54
CA PRO A 29 -3.05 -12.30 -8.14
C PRO A 29 -2.18 -13.38 -7.46
N ASP A 30 -0.85 -13.20 -7.53
CA ASP A 30 0.11 -14.04 -6.81
C ASP A 30 0.20 -13.70 -5.32
N VAL A 31 -0.08 -12.44 -4.96
CA VAL A 31 -0.08 -11.94 -3.58
C VAL A 31 -1.09 -10.81 -3.42
N VAL A 32 -1.70 -10.73 -2.24
CA VAL A 32 -2.64 -9.66 -1.87
C VAL A 32 -2.04 -8.80 -0.76
N ILE A 33 -2.06 -7.49 -0.94
CA ILE A 33 -1.65 -6.53 0.08
C ILE A 33 -2.87 -5.68 0.46
N PHE A 34 -3.21 -5.68 1.75
CA PHE A 34 -4.17 -4.74 2.33
C PHE A 34 -3.38 -3.56 2.90
N THR A 35 -3.64 -2.37 2.40
CA THR A 35 -2.93 -1.16 2.83
C THR A 35 -3.75 -0.35 3.84
N GLY A 36 -4.32 -1.04 4.83
CA GLY A 36 -4.94 -0.44 6.00
C GLY A 36 -6.43 -0.13 5.90
N ASP A 37 -6.99 0.26 7.03
CA ASP A 37 -8.40 0.54 7.25
C ASP A 37 -9.30 -0.60 6.77
N VAL A 38 -8.94 -1.82 7.22
CA VAL A 38 -9.64 -3.04 6.84
C VAL A 38 -10.99 -3.14 7.55
N ILE A 39 -11.06 -2.71 8.82
CA ILE A 39 -12.26 -2.81 9.66
C ILE A 39 -12.71 -1.44 10.20
N TYR A 40 -14.01 -1.31 10.48
CA TYR A 40 -14.61 -0.08 11.01
C TYR A 40 -15.76 -0.34 11.98
N SER A 41 -15.76 -1.46 12.67
CA SER A 41 -16.72 -1.77 13.77
C SER A 41 -16.20 -2.88 14.67
N ALA A 42 -16.67 -2.89 15.92
CA ALA A 42 -16.60 -4.06 16.78
C ALA A 42 -17.63 -5.13 16.32
N PRO A 43 -17.37 -6.42 16.55
CA PRO A 43 -16.13 -6.98 17.08
C PRO A 43 -15.00 -7.00 16.02
N ALA A 44 -13.84 -6.46 16.40
CA ALA A 44 -12.71 -6.22 15.48
C ALA A 44 -12.13 -7.52 14.90
N ASP A 45 -11.98 -8.55 15.73
CA ASP A 45 -11.52 -9.88 15.31
C ASP A 45 -12.41 -10.51 14.24
N SER A 46 -13.71 -10.51 14.50
CA SER A 46 -14.70 -11.07 13.58
C SER A 46 -14.75 -10.31 12.25
N GLY A 47 -14.65 -8.99 12.31
CA GLY A 47 -14.56 -8.13 11.12
C GLY A 47 -13.31 -8.43 10.29
N MET A 48 -12.15 -8.46 10.94
CA MET A 48 -10.87 -8.73 10.29
C MET A 48 -10.86 -10.13 9.66
N LEU A 49 -11.24 -11.16 10.42
CA LEU A 49 -11.29 -12.53 9.92
C LEU A 49 -12.28 -12.67 8.75
N LYS A 50 -13.40 -11.96 8.77
CA LYS A 50 -14.41 -11.99 7.70
C LYS A 50 -13.88 -11.45 6.39
N VAL A 51 -13.11 -10.37 6.43
CA VAL A 51 -12.45 -9.81 5.23
C VAL A 51 -11.36 -10.76 4.74
N LEU A 52 -10.48 -11.22 5.62
CA LEU A 52 -9.33 -12.06 5.25
C LEU A 52 -9.76 -13.46 4.78
N GLU A 53 -10.91 -13.96 5.21
CA GLU A 53 -11.51 -15.21 4.70
C GLU A 53 -11.65 -15.18 3.16
N GLN A 54 -11.90 -14.03 2.56
CA GLN A 54 -12.09 -13.91 1.11
C GLN A 54 -10.81 -14.28 0.33
N VAL A 55 -9.65 -14.02 0.92
CA VAL A 55 -8.33 -14.34 0.36
C VAL A 55 -7.88 -15.73 0.78
N SER A 56 -7.99 -16.03 2.07
CA SER A 56 -7.55 -17.30 2.68
C SER A 56 -8.25 -18.53 2.08
N LYS A 57 -9.56 -18.48 1.83
CA LYS A 57 -10.30 -19.58 1.19
C LYS A 57 -9.82 -19.91 -0.23
N ARG A 58 -9.16 -18.95 -0.89
CA ARG A 58 -8.52 -19.13 -2.20
C ARG A 58 -7.07 -19.63 -2.10
N LYS A 59 -6.55 -19.77 -0.87
CA LYS A 59 -5.14 -20.10 -0.58
C LYS A 59 -4.15 -19.09 -1.18
N LEU A 60 -4.59 -17.84 -1.38
CA LEU A 60 -3.73 -16.77 -1.86
C LEU A 60 -2.86 -16.25 -0.72
N PRO A 61 -1.56 -16.03 -0.97
CA PRO A 61 -0.69 -15.34 -0.03
C PRO A 61 -1.16 -13.90 0.19
N PHE A 62 -1.08 -13.42 1.43
CA PHE A 62 -1.47 -12.05 1.72
C PHE A 62 -0.70 -11.46 2.90
N VAL A 63 -0.72 -10.13 2.96
CA VAL A 63 -0.25 -9.32 4.10
C VAL A 63 -1.20 -8.16 4.36
N VAL A 64 -1.10 -7.60 5.57
CA VAL A 64 -1.84 -6.42 6.00
C VAL A 64 -0.85 -5.40 6.57
N THR A 65 -0.91 -4.15 6.13
CA THR A 65 -0.45 -2.99 6.87
C THR A 65 -1.65 -2.33 7.51
N PHE A 66 -1.49 -1.74 8.71
CA PHE A 66 -2.62 -1.13 9.40
C PHE A 66 -2.87 0.31 8.93
N GLY A 67 -4.15 0.69 8.92
CA GLY A 67 -4.59 2.06 8.81
C GLY A 67 -4.87 2.70 10.17
N ASN A 68 -5.36 3.92 10.17
CA ASN A 68 -5.63 4.64 11.42
C ASN A 68 -6.91 4.19 12.13
N HIS A 69 -7.83 3.53 11.45
CA HIS A 69 -9.08 3.06 12.03
C HIS A 69 -9.06 1.61 12.53
N ASP A 70 -8.08 0.81 12.15
CA ASP A 70 -8.08 -0.61 12.48
C ASP A 70 -8.07 -0.88 14.00
N ASP A 71 -7.32 -0.11 14.78
CA ASP A 71 -7.20 -0.27 16.23
C ASP A 71 -8.19 0.58 17.06
N GLU A 72 -9.14 1.24 16.42
CA GLU A 72 -10.24 1.97 17.08
C GLU A 72 -11.39 1.04 17.49
N GLN A 73 -11.38 -0.23 17.09
CA GLN A 73 -12.51 -1.14 17.20
C GLN A 73 -12.41 -2.09 18.40
N GLY A 74 -11.68 -1.69 19.45
CA GLY A 74 -11.58 -2.39 20.73
C GLY A 74 -10.44 -3.41 20.84
N LEU A 75 -9.67 -3.63 19.76
CA LEU A 75 -8.42 -4.41 19.79
C LEU A 75 -7.24 -3.52 19.38
N THR A 76 -6.13 -3.74 20.05
CA THR A 76 -4.86 -3.07 19.69
C THR A 76 -4.27 -3.62 18.40
N ARG A 77 -3.39 -2.86 17.74
CA ARG A 77 -2.62 -3.33 16.55
C ARG A 77 -1.90 -4.65 16.82
N THR A 78 -1.32 -4.80 18.01
CA THR A 78 -0.66 -6.04 18.43
C THR A 78 -1.61 -7.22 18.45
N GLN A 79 -2.80 -7.06 19.04
CA GLN A 79 -3.81 -8.13 19.09
C GLN A 79 -4.32 -8.47 17.68
N LEU A 80 -4.58 -7.47 16.85
CA LEU A 80 -4.98 -7.67 15.45
C LEU A 80 -3.87 -8.37 14.66
N TYR A 81 -2.63 -7.97 14.85
CA TYR A 81 -1.47 -8.62 14.21
C TYR A 81 -1.40 -10.11 14.54
N ASP A 82 -1.54 -10.45 15.83
CA ASP A 82 -1.50 -11.83 16.29
C ASP A 82 -2.70 -12.64 15.72
N ILE A 83 -3.89 -12.04 15.62
CA ILE A 83 -5.06 -12.66 14.97
C ILE A 83 -4.81 -12.89 13.48
N ILE A 84 -4.34 -11.90 12.74
CA ILE A 84 -4.08 -12.02 11.31
C ILE A 84 -3.08 -13.13 11.04
N ARG A 85 -2.06 -13.29 11.88
CA ARG A 85 -1.07 -14.35 11.75
C ARG A 85 -1.62 -15.77 11.89
N THR A 86 -2.78 -15.94 12.49
CA THR A 86 -3.45 -17.26 12.56
C THR A 86 -4.14 -17.64 11.25
N VAL A 87 -4.37 -16.68 10.35
CA VAL A 87 -5.11 -16.90 9.11
C VAL A 87 -4.20 -17.59 8.08
N PRO A 88 -4.61 -18.74 7.50
CA PRO A 88 -3.80 -19.42 6.47
C PRO A 88 -3.54 -18.54 5.25
N GLY A 89 -2.30 -18.57 4.78
CA GLY A 89 -1.87 -17.77 3.62
C GLY A 89 -1.25 -16.42 4.01
N ASN A 90 -1.29 -15.99 5.29
CA ASN A 90 -0.58 -14.78 5.67
C ASN A 90 0.94 -14.96 5.54
N LEU A 91 1.62 -13.90 5.10
CA LEU A 91 3.08 -13.84 4.96
C LEU A 91 3.72 -12.88 5.98
N MET A 92 2.95 -12.34 6.91
CA MET A 92 3.47 -11.44 7.94
C MET A 92 4.42 -12.20 8.87
N PRO A 93 5.62 -11.66 9.16
CA PRO A 93 6.62 -12.34 9.99
C PRO A 93 6.17 -12.45 11.45
N ASP A 94 6.94 -13.20 12.26
CA ASP A 94 6.80 -13.12 13.70
C ASP A 94 7.21 -11.73 14.16
N ARG A 95 6.34 -11.07 14.94
CA ARG A 95 6.61 -9.72 15.42
C ARG A 95 7.64 -9.66 16.56
N GLY A 96 7.96 -10.78 17.18
CA GLY A 96 8.80 -10.78 18.37
C GLY A 96 8.23 -9.87 19.45
N THR A 97 8.97 -8.83 19.82
CA THR A 97 8.55 -7.80 20.79
C THR A 97 7.97 -6.54 20.16
N ALA A 98 7.98 -6.41 18.83
CA ALA A 98 7.42 -5.24 18.15
C ALA A 98 5.90 -5.19 18.29
N LEU A 99 5.34 -3.98 18.34
CA LEU A 99 3.88 -3.78 18.42
C LEU A 99 3.22 -4.08 17.07
N SER A 100 3.78 -3.54 15.99
CA SER A 100 3.42 -3.79 14.60
C SER A 100 4.70 -3.64 13.78
N PRO A 101 5.36 -4.74 13.39
CA PRO A 101 6.65 -4.64 12.72
C PRO A 101 6.51 -4.19 11.29
N ASP A 102 7.50 -3.42 10.83
CA ASP A 102 7.76 -3.26 9.41
C ASP A 102 8.47 -4.50 8.88
N TYR A 103 8.21 -4.87 7.64
CA TYR A 103 8.82 -6.07 7.06
C TYR A 103 9.00 -5.96 5.55
N VAL A 104 9.85 -6.83 5.01
CA VAL A 104 10.11 -6.94 3.58
C VAL A 104 9.65 -8.31 3.11
N LEU A 105 8.83 -8.34 2.06
CA LEU A 105 8.59 -9.56 1.30
C LEU A 105 9.53 -9.57 0.09
N THR A 106 10.12 -10.72 -0.19
CA THR A 106 10.96 -10.92 -1.37
C THR A 106 10.20 -11.66 -2.46
N VAL A 107 10.20 -11.08 -3.66
CA VAL A 107 9.76 -11.78 -4.86
C VAL A 107 10.98 -12.47 -5.45
N LYS A 108 10.98 -13.80 -5.47
CA LYS A 108 12.09 -14.58 -6.00
C LYS A 108 12.10 -14.57 -7.53
N SER A 109 13.29 -14.64 -8.12
CA SER A 109 13.42 -14.78 -9.56
C SER A 109 12.90 -16.14 -10.03
N SER A 110 12.17 -16.16 -11.13
CA SER A 110 11.66 -17.37 -11.77
C SER A 110 12.79 -18.24 -12.35
N SER A 111 13.88 -17.61 -12.75
CA SER A 111 15.05 -18.27 -13.33
C SER A 111 16.11 -18.71 -12.32
N ASP A 112 16.17 -18.05 -11.14
CA ASP A 112 17.12 -18.36 -10.05
C ASP A 112 16.49 -18.05 -8.68
N PRO A 113 15.92 -19.05 -8.00
CA PRO A 113 15.26 -18.87 -6.70
C PRO A 113 16.16 -18.32 -5.58
N LYS A 114 17.48 -18.28 -5.79
CA LYS A 114 18.42 -17.67 -4.83
C LYS A 114 18.50 -16.16 -4.97
N LYS A 115 18.02 -15.60 -6.10
CA LYS A 115 18.01 -14.17 -6.37
C LYS A 115 16.65 -13.56 -6.04
N ASP A 116 16.69 -12.33 -5.52
CA ASP A 116 15.51 -11.51 -5.33
C ASP A 116 15.27 -10.68 -6.60
N ALA A 117 14.12 -10.90 -7.24
CA ALA A 117 13.69 -10.14 -8.42
C ALA A 117 13.10 -8.79 -8.02
N ALA A 118 12.40 -8.74 -6.88
CA ALA A 118 11.85 -7.51 -6.34
C ALA A 118 11.66 -7.58 -4.81
N LEU A 119 11.55 -6.42 -4.17
CA LEU A 119 11.25 -6.26 -2.75
C LEU A 119 9.93 -5.52 -2.57
N LEU A 120 9.13 -5.94 -1.60
CA LEU A 120 7.91 -5.27 -1.18
C LEU A 120 8.07 -4.84 0.28
N TYR A 121 8.32 -3.55 0.50
CA TYR A 121 8.40 -2.96 1.84
C TYR A 121 6.99 -2.71 2.35
N CYS A 122 6.62 -3.37 3.43
CA CYS A 122 5.35 -3.21 4.11
C CYS A 122 5.59 -2.52 5.45
N MET A 123 5.05 -1.32 5.64
CA MET A 123 5.32 -0.49 6.81
C MET A 123 4.03 -0.06 7.49
N ASP A 124 4.08 0.10 8.81
CA ASP A 124 2.98 0.67 9.58
C ASP A 124 3.16 2.20 9.64
N SER A 125 2.26 2.91 8.98
CA SER A 125 2.23 4.39 9.00
C SER A 125 1.58 4.96 10.26
N HIS A 126 1.27 4.12 11.22
CA HIS A 126 0.61 4.46 12.47
C HIS A 126 -0.81 5.04 12.30
N SER A 127 -1.26 5.82 13.29
CA SER A 127 -2.60 6.38 13.38
C SER A 127 -2.52 7.91 13.50
N TYR A 128 -2.82 8.47 14.67
CA TYR A 128 -2.79 9.90 14.90
C TYR A 128 -1.49 10.36 15.54
N SER A 129 -1.18 11.65 15.40
CA SER A 129 0.01 12.26 16.00
C SER A 129 0.07 12.03 17.52
N PRO A 130 1.19 11.55 18.06
CA PRO A 130 1.39 11.40 19.50
C PRO A 130 1.71 12.74 20.19
N LEU A 131 1.97 13.81 19.44
CA LEU A 131 2.34 15.13 19.96
C LEU A 131 1.10 16.01 20.10
N LYS A 132 0.85 16.54 21.29
CA LYS A 132 -0.36 17.33 21.60
C LYS A 132 -0.47 18.64 20.80
N ASP A 133 0.65 19.23 20.43
CA ASP A 133 0.76 20.46 19.66
C ASP A 133 0.79 20.24 18.14
N VAL A 134 0.89 19.00 17.69
CA VAL A 134 0.84 18.60 16.28
C VAL A 134 -0.45 17.82 16.02
N LYS A 135 -1.41 18.44 15.35
CA LYS A 135 -2.68 17.81 15.00
C LYS A 135 -2.56 16.98 13.72
N GLY A 136 -3.44 16.01 13.58
CA GLY A 136 -3.55 15.16 12.41
C GLY A 136 -2.86 13.81 12.61
N TYR A 137 -2.25 13.31 11.58
CA TYR A 137 -1.74 11.93 11.54
C TYR A 137 -0.30 11.84 12.03
N ASN A 138 0.05 10.63 12.49
CA ASN A 138 1.42 10.24 12.80
C ASN A 138 2.20 10.04 11.49
N TRP A 139 3.49 9.83 11.59
CA TRP A 139 4.44 9.73 10.48
C TRP A 139 5.29 8.46 10.59
N LEU A 140 5.91 8.06 9.50
CA LEU A 140 6.96 7.04 9.54
C LEU A 140 8.14 7.58 10.35
N THR A 141 8.49 6.89 11.42
CA THR A 141 9.45 7.35 12.42
C THR A 141 10.89 7.28 11.92
N PHE A 142 11.81 7.96 12.61
CA PHE A 142 13.24 7.85 12.31
C PHE A 142 13.75 6.41 12.47
N ASP A 143 13.19 5.64 13.39
CA ASP A 143 13.56 4.23 13.56
C ASP A 143 13.13 3.39 12.34
N GLN A 144 11.94 3.64 11.79
CA GLN A 144 11.46 3.00 10.57
C GLN A 144 12.30 3.41 9.35
N ILE A 145 12.69 4.69 9.25
CA ILE A 145 13.59 5.16 8.19
C ILE A 145 14.95 4.48 8.30
N ASN A 146 15.48 4.37 9.51
CA ASN A 146 16.76 3.69 9.74
C ASN A 146 16.66 2.20 9.41
N TRP A 147 15.58 1.54 9.83
CA TRP A 147 15.28 0.17 9.46
C TRP A 147 15.23 -0.01 7.92
N TYR A 148 14.47 0.83 7.23
CA TYR A 148 14.38 0.79 5.75
C TYR A 148 15.77 0.92 5.11
N ARG A 149 16.57 1.90 5.52
CA ARG A 149 17.93 2.11 5.00
C ARG A 149 18.83 0.91 5.22
N GLN A 150 18.73 0.26 6.37
CA GLN A 150 19.49 -0.96 6.68
C GLN A 150 19.04 -2.13 5.78
N GLN A 151 17.73 -2.33 5.60
CA GLN A 151 17.21 -3.37 4.72
C GLN A 151 17.67 -3.14 3.27
N SER A 152 17.45 -1.95 2.75
CA SER A 152 17.85 -1.59 1.38
C SER A 152 19.35 -1.80 1.15
N ALA A 153 20.18 -1.36 2.08
CA ALA A 153 21.63 -1.55 2.00
C ALA A 153 22.05 -3.04 2.03
N ALA A 154 21.38 -3.85 2.87
CA ALA A 154 21.64 -5.28 2.97
C ALA A 154 21.29 -6.02 1.67
N TYR A 155 20.09 -5.77 1.10
CA TYR A 155 19.68 -6.35 -0.17
C TYR A 155 20.55 -5.89 -1.33
N LYS A 156 20.92 -4.60 -1.36
CA LYS A 156 21.88 -4.07 -2.35
C LYS A 156 23.23 -4.78 -2.28
N ALA A 157 23.76 -5.01 -1.09
CA ALA A 157 25.03 -5.72 -0.89
C ALA A 157 24.95 -7.17 -1.41
N GLN A 158 23.85 -7.87 -1.10
CA GLN A 158 23.59 -9.23 -1.56
C GLN A 158 23.39 -9.30 -3.10
N ASN A 159 22.92 -8.21 -3.71
CA ASN A 159 22.71 -8.09 -5.16
C ASN A 159 23.93 -7.47 -5.89
N GLY A 160 25.13 -7.73 -5.42
CA GLY A 160 26.38 -7.27 -6.08
C GLY A 160 26.52 -5.75 -6.13
N GLY A 161 25.99 -5.03 -5.15
CA GLY A 161 26.07 -3.58 -5.05
C GLY A 161 25.03 -2.82 -5.89
N GLN A 162 24.10 -3.53 -6.55
CA GLN A 162 23.03 -2.92 -7.32
C GLN A 162 21.71 -2.93 -6.51
N PRO A 163 20.95 -1.82 -6.49
CA PRO A 163 19.64 -1.81 -5.83
C PRO A 163 18.69 -2.86 -6.45
N VAL A 164 18.03 -3.65 -5.60
CA VAL A 164 16.95 -4.53 -6.04
C VAL A 164 15.70 -3.69 -6.30
N PRO A 165 14.99 -3.85 -7.44
CA PRO A 165 13.73 -3.14 -7.67
C PRO A 165 12.75 -3.33 -6.53
N ALA A 166 12.14 -2.25 -6.03
CA ALA A 166 11.27 -2.33 -4.87
C ALA A 166 10.00 -1.49 -5.00
N LEU A 167 8.96 -1.91 -4.29
CA LEU A 167 7.75 -1.15 -4.03
C LEU A 167 7.55 -1.00 -2.53
N ALA A 168 6.94 0.11 -2.10
CA ALA A 168 6.61 0.36 -0.70
C ALA A 168 5.10 0.49 -0.50
N PHE A 169 4.59 -0.07 0.59
CA PHE A 169 3.17 -0.15 0.94
C PHE A 169 2.95 0.27 2.38
N PHE A 170 2.08 1.24 2.58
CA PHE A 170 1.61 1.68 3.89
C PHE A 170 0.29 2.44 3.71
N HIS A 171 -0.35 2.89 4.79
CA HIS A 171 -1.69 3.46 4.70
C HIS A 171 -1.69 4.96 4.45
N ILE A 172 -1.10 5.75 5.35
CA ILE A 172 -1.17 7.22 5.32
C ILE A 172 -0.14 7.77 4.34
N PRO A 173 -0.53 8.64 3.39
CA PRO A 173 0.38 9.15 2.36
C PRO A 173 1.51 10.01 2.95
N LEU A 174 2.67 10.00 2.29
CA LEU A 174 3.79 10.89 2.62
C LEU A 174 3.44 12.35 2.26
N PRO A 175 4.03 13.35 2.95
CA PRO A 175 3.85 14.76 2.58
C PRO A 175 4.16 15.07 1.12
N GLU A 176 5.04 14.29 0.47
CA GLU A 176 5.40 14.43 -0.93
C GLU A 176 4.24 14.18 -1.91
N TYR A 177 3.18 13.45 -1.51
CA TYR A 177 1.95 13.35 -2.32
C TYR A 177 1.33 14.73 -2.54
N HIS A 178 1.35 15.58 -1.52
CA HIS A 178 0.87 16.94 -1.60
C HIS A 178 1.77 17.87 -2.45
N GLU A 179 3.08 17.67 -2.34
CA GLU A 179 4.06 18.42 -3.15
C GLU A 179 3.97 18.03 -4.63
N ALA A 180 3.88 16.73 -4.92
CA ALA A 180 3.85 16.20 -6.28
C ALA A 180 2.67 16.72 -7.10
N VAL A 181 1.47 16.81 -6.51
CA VAL A 181 0.27 17.27 -7.23
C VAL A 181 0.22 18.79 -7.43
N ARG A 182 1.06 19.55 -6.74
CA ARG A 182 1.21 20.99 -6.92
C ARG A 182 2.22 21.37 -7.99
N ASP A 183 3.10 20.44 -8.37
CA ASP A 183 4.01 20.66 -9.49
C ASP A 183 3.23 20.52 -10.81
N GLU A 184 2.98 21.64 -11.49
CA GLU A 184 2.32 21.67 -12.79
C GLU A 184 3.03 20.83 -13.87
N ASN A 185 4.31 20.52 -13.62
CA ASN A 185 5.10 19.64 -14.49
C ASN A 185 5.00 18.16 -14.13
N ALA A 186 4.39 17.80 -12.99
CA ALA A 186 4.19 16.39 -12.66
C ALA A 186 3.14 15.75 -13.58
N ALA A 187 3.45 14.52 -14.04
CA ALA A 187 2.49 13.74 -14.81
C ALA A 187 1.59 12.98 -13.82
N LEU A 188 0.32 13.38 -13.73
CA LEU A 188 -0.71 12.73 -12.92
C LEU A 188 -1.62 11.90 -13.82
N ARG A 189 -1.98 10.70 -13.37
CA ARG A 189 -2.95 9.78 -13.99
C ARG A 189 -3.94 9.31 -12.94
N GLY A 190 -5.19 9.15 -13.31
CA GLY A 190 -6.27 8.77 -12.40
C GLY A 190 -7.01 9.98 -11.84
N THR A 191 -7.77 9.75 -10.77
CA THR A 191 -8.69 10.72 -10.17
C THR A 191 -8.14 11.28 -8.87
N ARG A 192 -8.18 12.59 -8.73
CA ARG A 192 -7.92 13.32 -7.50
C ARG A 192 -9.11 14.21 -7.17
N MET A 193 -9.84 13.88 -6.11
CA MET A 193 -11.02 14.62 -5.67
C MET A 193 -10.86 15.24 -4.29
N GLU A 194 -9.81 14.86 -3.55
CA GLU A 194 -9.52 15.43 -2.24
C GLU A 194 -8.02 15.70 -2.05
N GLU A 195 -7.68 16.48 -1.04
CA GLU A 195 -6.28 16.72 -0.67
C GLU A 195 -5.70 15.48 0.02
N ALA A 196 -4.40 15.25 -0.17
CA ALA A 196 -3.70 14.18 0.53
C ALA A 196 -3.62 14.50 2.04
N CYS A 197 -4.26 13.67 2.87
CA CYS A 197 -4.28 13.81 4.32
C CYS A 197 -3.00 13.27 4.97
N SER A 198 -1.87 13.83 4.60
CA SER A 198 -0.54 13.43 5.07
C SER A 198 -0.21 14.00 6.46
N PRO A 199 0.80 13.42 7.16
CA PRO A 199 1.34 13.96 8.40
C PRO A 199 1.82 15.42 8.24
N ARG A 200 1.69 16.20 9.32
CA ARG A 200 2.22 17.57 9.39
C ARG A 200 3.75 17.61 9.52
N ILE A 201 4.34 16.52 9.99
CA ILE A 201 5.80 16.36 10.12
C ILE A 201 6.28 15.45 9.02
N ASN A 202 7.25 15.94 8.24
CA ASN A 202 7.99 15.14 7.26
C ASN A 202 9.30 14.68 7.90
N THR A 203 9.46 13.38 8.07
CA THR A 203 10.67 12.78 8.67
C THR A 203 11.72 12.39 7.63
N GLY A 204 11.42 12.52 6.32
CA GLY A 204 12.38 12.28 5.25
C GLY A 204 12.39 10.85 4.71
N MET A 205 11.34 10.06 4.88
CA MET A 205 11.27 8.70 4.30
C MET A 205 11.39 8.73 2.77
N PHE A 206 10.76 9.69 2.11
CA PHE A 206 10.91 9.86 0.65
C PHE A 206 12.37 10.11 0.25
N ALA A 207 13.06 10.98 0.98
CA ALA A 207 14.49 11.26 0.73
C ALA A 207 15.34 9.99 0.92
N ALA A 208 15.07 9.20 1.95
CA ALA A 208 15.75 7.93 2.18
C ALA A 208 15.53 6.95 1.02
N MET A 209 14.30 6.81 0.52
CA MET A 209 13.98 5.97 -0.65
C MET A 209 14.68 6.48 -1.92
N LYS A 210 14.73 7.80 -2.10
CA LYS A 210 15.40 8.43 -3.24
C LYS A 210 16.90 8.20 -3.24
N GLU A 211 17.54 8.32 -2.06
CA GLU A 211 18.99 8.06 -1.90
C GLU A 211 19.33 6.58 -2.10
N ALA A 212 18.52 5.67 -1.54
CA ALA A 212 18.73 4.22 -1.68
C ALA A 212 18.59 3.76 -3.14
N GLY A 213 17.66 4.34 -3.88
CA GLY A 213 17.47 4.14 -5.32
C GLY A 213 16.81 2.80 -5.67
N ASP A 214 16.28 2.06 -4.72
CA ASP A 214 15.59 0.78 -4.94
C ASP A 214 14.08 0.95 -5.20
N VAL A 215 13.39 1.85 -4.49
CA VAL A 215 11.95 2.05 -4.59
C VAL A 215 11.57 2.70 -5.92
N MET A 216 10.70 2.03 -6.67
CA MET A 216 10.10 2.51 -7.91
C MET A 216 8.76 3.20 -7.68
N GLY A 217 8.00 2.74 -6.66
CA GLY A 217 6.68 3.26 -6.37
C GLY A 217 6.29 3.06 -4.91
N VAL A 218 5.48 3.99 -4.41
CA VAL A 218 4.85 3.99 -3.09
C VAL A 218 3.35 3.90 -3.29
N PHE A 219 2.70 2.98 -2.58
CA PHE A 219 1.27 2.71 -2.68
C PHE A 219 0.61 2.87 -1.31
N VAL A 220 -0.41 3.73 -1.26
CA VAL A 220 -1.11 4.11 -0.03
C VAL A 220 -2.63 3.99 -0.16
N GLY A 221 -3.35 4.13 0.95
CA GLY A 221 -4.80 4.28 1.01
C GLY A 221 -5.19 5.62 1.62
N HIS A 222 -6.12 5.60 2.60
CA HIS A 222 -6.48 6.69 3.49
C HIS A 222 -7.44 7.73 2.91
N ASP A 223 -7.17 8.26 1.72
CA ASP A 223 -7.99 9.28 1.07
C ASP A 223 -8.91 8.61 0.04
N HIS A 224 -10.20 8.42 0.39
CA HIS A 224 -11.10 7.50 -0.33
C HIS A 224 -11.48 7.98 -1.73
N ASP A 225 -11.44 9.28 -1.96
CA ASP A 225 -11.80 9.90 -3.24
C ASP A 225 -10.58 10.16 -4.13
N ASN A 226 -9.44 9.56 -3.79
CA ASN A 226 -8.23 9.56 -4.59
C ASN A 226 -7.89 8.16 -5.09
N ASP A 227 -7.51 8.06 -6.36
CA ASP A 227 -6.89 6.87 -6.93
C ASP A 227 -5.75 7.22 -7.88
N TYR A 228 -5.32 8.47 -7.86
CA TYR A 228 -4.29 8.94 -8.77
C TYR A 228 -2.92 8.30 -8.51
N ALA A 229 -2.12 8.32 -9.56
CA ALA A 229 -0.70 8.07 -9.53
C ALA A 229 0.03 9.26 -10.13
N VAL A 230 1.07 9.75 -9.46
CA VAL A 230 1.86 10.90 -9.90
C VAL A 230 3.34 10.60 -9.77
N MET A 231 4.12 10.95 -10.80
CA MET A 231 5.57 10.77 -10.75
C MET A 231 6.22 11.93 -10.00
N TRP A 232 6.97 11.61 -8.94
CA TRP A 232 7.75 12.59 -8.18
C TRP A 232 9.20 12.14 -8.08
N LYS A 233 10.11 12.92 -8.65
CA LYS A 233 11.56 12.64 -8.63
C LYS A 233 11.91 11.18 -8.96
N ASN A 234 11.27 10.59 -9.96
CA ASN A 234 11.42 9.22 -10.44
C ASN A 234 10.96 8.12 -9.45
N ILE A 235 10.11 8.46 -8.49
CA ILE A 235 9.34 7.50 -7.69
C ILE A 235 7.86 7.76 -7.97
N LEU A 236 7.11 6.72 -8.28
CA LEU A 236 5.66 6.83 -8.46
C LEU A 236 4.99 6.90 -7.09
N LEU A 237 4.22 7.95 -6.84
CA LEU A 237 3.34 8.08 -5.67
C LEU A 237 1.92 7.75 -6.12
N ALA A 238 1.35 6.66 -5.61
CA ALA A 238 0.07 6.16 -6.07
C ALA A 238 -0.86 5.81 -4.90
N TYR A 239 -2.14 6.15 -5.04
CA TYR A 239 -3.19 5.64 -4.17
C TYR A 239 -3.66 4.28 -4.64
N GLY A 240 -4.08 3.43 -3.71
CA GLY A 240 -5.01 2.35 -3.99
C GLY A 240 -6.37 2.89 -4.44
N ARG A 241 -7.32 2.02 -4.71
CA ARG A 241 -8.71 2.39 -4.89
C ARG A 241 -9.48 1.94 -3.66
N TYR A 242 -10.25 2.83 -3.05
CA TYR A 242 -11.21 2.48 -2.01
C TYR A 242 -11.94 1.17 -2.36
N THR A 243 -11.85 0.18 -1.49
CA THR A 243 -12.46 -1.14 -1.70
C THR A 243 -13.80 -1.27 -0.99
N GLY A 244 -14.05 -0.39 -0.02
CA GLY A 244 -15.17 -0.47 0.91
C GLY A 244 -16.55 -0.53 0.28
N GLY A 245 -17.51 -0.85 1.14
CA GLY A 245 -18.92 -0.78 0.82
C GLY A 245 -19.51 0.62 1.08
N ASN A 246 -20.80 0.68 1.32
CA ASN A 246 -21.50 1.95 1.54
C ASN A 246 -21.54 2.33 3.05
N THR A 247 -20.40 2.25 3.73
CA THR A 247 -20.31 2.43 5.20
C THR A 247 -19.60 3.71 5.63
N VAL A 248 -18.82 4.30 4.76
CA VAL A 248 -18.14 5.59 4.91
C VAL A 248 -18.23 6.38 3.62
N TYR A 249 -17.77 7.63 3.61
CA TYR A 249 -17.81 8.46 2.39
C TYR A 249 -16.94 7.85 1.29
N ASN A 250 -17.41 7.91 0.08
CA ASN A 250 -16.69 7.61 -1.15
C ASN A 250 -17.54 8.02 -2.35
N HIS A 251 -16.97 8.74 -3.30
CA HIS A 251 -17.65 9.18 -4.54
C HIS A 251 -17.18 8.41 -5.78
N LEU A 252 -16.13 7.60 -5.63
CA LEU A 252 -15.61 6.78 -6.72
C LEU A 252 -16.19 5.34 -6.65
N PRO A 253 -16.42 4.69 -7.80
CA PRO A 253 -16.75 3.26 -7.81
C PRO A 253 -15.68 2.46 -7.08
N ASN A 254 -16.07 1.60 -6.14
CA ASN A 254 -15.14 0.79 -5.37
C ASN A 254 -14.39 -0.24 -6.24
N GLY A 255 -13.16 -0.57 -5.85
CA GLY A 255 -12.30 -1.44 -6.63
C GLY A 255 -11.02 -1.81 -5.90
N ALA A 256 -9.99 -2.12 -6.67
CA ALA A 256 -8.65 -2.33 -6.17
C ALA A 256 -7.61 -1.88 -7.19
N ARG A 257 -6.42 -1.51 -6.72
CA ARG A 257 -5.26 -1.30 -7.59
C ARG A 257 -4.56 -2.62 -7.84
N ILE A 258 -4.29 -2.90 -9.08
CA ILE A 258 -3.53 -4.05 -9.54
C ILE A 258 -2.14 -3.57 -9.94
N ILE A 259 -1.12 -4.37 -9.63
CA ILE A 259 0.27 -4.08 -9.97
C ILE A 259 0.87 -5.36 -10.54
N VAL A 260 1.48 -5.26 -11.71
CA VAL A 260 2.22 -6.35 -12.34
C VAL A 260 3.67 -5.93 -12.47
N LEU A 261 4.55 -6.59 -11.72
CA LEU A 261 5.98 -6.36 -11.77
C LEU A 261 6.59 -7.12 -12.96
N ASP A 262 7.51 -6.46 -13.68
CA ASP A 262 8.28 -7.07 -14.76
C ASP A 262 9.59 -7.60 -14.19
N GLU A 263 9.75 -8.93 -14.16
CA GLU A 263 10.99 -9.55 -13.67
C GLU A 263 12.20 -9.14 -14.53
N GLY A 264 13.29 -8.82 -13.86
CA GLY A 264 14.55 -8.43 -14.54
C GLY A 264 14.57 -7.00 -15.08
N ALA A 265 13.53 -6.22 -14.84
CA ALA A 265 13.41 -4.82 -15.24
C ALA A 265 13.01 -3.92 -14.07
N ARG A 266 13.30 -2.63 -14.18
CA ARG A 266 12.79 -1.62 -13.23
C ARG A 266 11.52 -1.00 -13.80
N THR A 267 10.53 -1.87 -14.09
CA THR A 267 9.25 -1.50 -14.68
C THR A 267 8.11 -2.26 -14.02
N PHE A 268 6.93 -1.72 -14.07
CA PHE A 268 5.69 -2.39 -13.71
C PHE A 268 4.51 -1.73 -14.44
N THR A 269 3.43 -2.48 -14.57
CA THR A 269 2.15 -1.97 -15.05
C THR A 269 1.16 -1.95 -13.90
N SER A 270 0.31 -0.92 -13.85
CA SER A 270 -0.74 -0.81 -12.83
C SER A 270 -2.04 -0.31 -13.42
N TRP A 271 -3.17 -0.77 -12.86
CA TRP A 271 -4.51 -0.31 -13.20
C TRP A 271 -5.45 -0.43 -12.02
N ILE A 272 -6.61 0.20 -12.12
CA ILE A 272 -7.71 0.01 -11.18
C ILE A 272 -8.69 -1.00 -11.77
N ARG A 273 -8.96 -2.08 -11.02
CA ARG A 273 -10.04 -3.03 -11.29
C ARG A 273 -11.29 -2.60 -10.55
N GLN A 274 -12.35 -2.35 -11.29
CA GLN A 274 -13.70 -2.09 -10.80
C GLN A 274 -14.64 -3.25 -11.19
N LYS A 275 -15.93 -3.14 -10.82
CA LYS A 275 -16.94 -4.12 -11.20
C LYS A 275 -16.99 -4.35 -12.70
N ASP A 276 -17.07 -3.26 -13.46
CA ASP A 276 -17.40 -3.28 -14.88
C ASP A 276 -16.17 -3.24 -15.80
N GLY A 277 -14.96 -3.38 -15.23
CA GLY A 277 -13.74 -3.39 -16.04
C GLY A 277 -12.53 -2.78 -15.34
N ILE A 278 -11.57 -2.37 -16.15
CA ILE A 278 -10.36 -1.69 -15.71
C ILE A 278 -10.34 -0.23 -16.18
N VAL A 279 -9.77 0.64 -15.33
CA VAL A 279 -9.51 2.04 -15.68
C VAL A 279 -8.09 2.42 -15.28
N ASP A 280 -7.61 3.54 -15.79
CA ASP A 280 -6.34 4.17 -15.42
C ASP A 280 -5.12 3.24 -15.51
N LYS A 281 -5.04 2.46 -16.60
CA LYS A 281 -3.89 1.60 -16.86
C LYS A 281 -2.67 2.44 -17.22
N VAL A 282 -1.60 2.24 -16.47
CA VAL A 282 -0.31 2.95 -16.61
C VAL A 282 0.84 1.99 -16.56
N SER A 283 1.96 2.35 -17.19
CA SER A 283 3.25 1.64 -17.12
C SER A 283 4.31 2.57 -16.51
N TYR A 284 5.00 2.11 -15.47
CA TYR A 284 6.12 2.81 -14.86
C TYR A 284 7.42 2.45 -15.61
N PRO A 285 8.27 3.40 -15.95
CA PRO A 285 8.06 4.85 -15.87
C PRO A 285 7.38 5.44 -17.12
N ALA A 286 7.12 4.64 -18.17
CA ALA A 286 6.80 5.11 -19.53
C ALA A 286 5.57 6.05 -19.59
N SER A 287 4.51 5.77 -18.85
CA SER A 287 3.29 6.62 -18.82
C SER A 287 3.49 7.99 -18.17
N PHE A 288 4.62 8.20 -17.49
CA PHE A 288 4.91 9.40 -16.71
C PHE A 288 6.11 10.19 -17.26
N VAL A 289 6.73 9.72 -18.33
CA VAL A 289 7.78 10.48 -19.03
C VAL A 289 7.11 11.59 -19.83
N LYS A 290 7.43 12.85 -19.53
CA LYS A 290 7.02 13.97 -20.37
C LYS A 290 7.85 14.02 -21.63
N ASP A 291 7.20 14.38 -22.71
CA ASP A 291 7.85 14.69 -23.97
C ASP A 291 8.75 15.93 -23.77
N ASP A 292 10.05 15.70 -23.81
CA ASP A 292 11.04 16.77 -23.65
C ASP A 292 11.21 17.49 -24.99
N TRP A 293 10.39 18.52 -25.19
CA TRP A 293 10.41 19.34 -26.40
C TRP A 293 11.78 20.00 -26.66
N THR A 294 12.66 20.10 -25.65
CA THR A 294 14.01 20.66 -25.83
C THR A 294 14.96 19.69 -26.54
N LYS A 295 14.56 18.43 -26.70
CA LYS A 295 15.34 17.39 -27.39
C LYS A 295 14.87 17.11 -28.82
N ARG A 296 13.88 17.88 -29.30
CA ARG A 296 13.41 17.79 -30.69
C ARG A 296 14.23 18.61 -31.65
#